data_e1495484e591d127f463edfd7db2a54f
#
_entry.id   e1495484e591d127f463edfd7db2a54f
#
_cell.length_a   1.000
_cell.length_b   1.000
_cell.length_c   1.000
_cell.angle_alpha   90.00
_cell.angle_beta   90.00
_cell.angle_gamma   90.00
#
_symmetry.space_group_name_H-M   'P 1'
#
loop_
_entity.id
_entity.type
_entity.pdbx_description
1 polymer ?
#
loop_
_entity_poly.entity_id
_entity_poly.type
_entity_poly.pdbx_seq_one_letter_code
_entity_poly.pdbx_strand_id
1 'polypeptide(L)'
;MLAYFVGQADYVLALKANQSGLYDEVQLYFEDTQLLSQCAHTQTAEKARGGVEKREYWQTDDIAWLPQRKNWAGLKSIAMTRNTVTKQGAQTVETRYFISSLPLEVKEIARAIRGHWMVESYHWHLDVTFREDANRTLEKQAAFNLNIIRKLALHALKLFEVGNNPLSLRKKRFAIGTNPEKHLERILLL
;
A
#
# COMPACT_ATOMS: atom_id res chain seq x y z
N MET A 1 -3.69 -2.47 -21.06
CA MET A 1 -5.02 -2.92 -20.59
C MET A 1 -5.81 -1.66 -20.27
N LEU A 2 -6.71 -1.24 -21.17
CA LEU A 2 -7.56 -0.07 -20.96
C LEU A 2 -8.68 -0.47 -20.02
N ALA A 3 -8.62 -0.01 -18.77
CA ALA A 3 -9.75 -0.13 -17.87
C ALA A 3 -10.79 0.92 -18.27
N TYR A 4 -11.88 0.48 -18.88
CA TYR A 4 -13.07 1.30 -19.05
C TYR A 4 -13.73 1.45 -17.68
N PHE A 5 -13.46 2.55 -16.97
CA PHE A 5 -14.25 2.94 -15.81
C PHE A 5 -15.48 3.71 -16.30
N VAL A 6 -16.61 3.06 -16.38
CA VAL A 6 -17.92 3.70 -16.43
C VAL A 6 -18.29 4.07 -14.99
N GLY A 7 -17.76 5.22 -14.52
CA GLY A 7 -18.01 5.77 -13.20
C GLY A 7 -17.04 6.90 -12.91
N GLN A 8 -17.45 7.89 -12.12
CA GLN A 8 -16.62 9.02 -11.68
C GLN A 8 -15.59 8.56 -10.63
N ALA A 9 -14.65 7.69 -11.02
CA ALA A 9 -13.59 7.21 -10.14
C ALA A 9 -12.25 7.76 -10.60
N ASP A 10 -11.48 8.32 -9.68
CA ASP A 10 -10.11 8.73 -9.92
C ASP A 10 -9.15 7.54 -9.88
N TYR A 11 -7.99 7.68 -10.49
CA TYR A 11 -6.94 6.67 -10.47
C TYR A 11 -5.61 7.23 -9.97
N VAL A 12 -4.82 6.37 -9.35
CA VAL A 12 -3.39 6.56 -9.04
C VAL A 12 -2.67 5.29 -9.50
N LEU A 13 -1.84 5.40 -10.54
CA LEU A 13 -1.18 4.27 -11.18
C LEU A 13 0.33 4.39 -11.03
N ALA A 14 0.97 3.34 -10.49
CA ALA A 14 2.42 3.27 -10.43
C ALA A 14 3.01 3.07 -11.83
N LEU A 15 3.98 3.89 -12.18
CA LEU A 15 4.78 3.72 -13.39
C LEU A 15 5.82 2.63 -13.17
N LYS A 16 5.99 1.77 -14.17
CA LYS A 16 6.98 0.71 -14.19
C LYS A 16 7.89 0.88 -15.40
N ALA A 17 9.10 0.36 -15.33
CA ALA A 17 10.10 0.44 -16.40
C ALA A 17 9.67 -0.17 -17.75
N ASN A 18 8.58 -0.98 -17.77
CA ASN A 18 7.98 -1.46 -19.02
C ASN A 18 7.22 -0.36 -19.81
N GLN A 19 7.04 0.80 -19.22
CA GLN A 19 6.49 2.02 -19.84
C GLN A 19 7.62 3.05 -20.02
N SER A 20 8.74 2.61 -20.63
CA SER A 20 10.03 3.29 -20.61
C SER A 20 9.95 4.79 -20.87
N GLY A 21 9.36 5.22 -21.99
CA GLY A 21 9.33 6.66 -22.33
C GLY A 21 8.62 7.53 -21.28
N LEU A 22 7.46 7.11 -20.76
CA LEU A 22 6.73 7.86 -19.74
C LEU A 22 7.44 7.80 -18.38
N TYR A 23 7.98 6.63 -18.03
CA TYR A 23 8.72 6.44 -16.80
C TYR A 23 9.96 7.33 -16.77
N ASP A 24 10.76 7.31 -17.83
CA ASP A 24 12.03 8.03 -17.92
C ASP A 24 11.80 9.55 -17.85
N GLU A 25 10.79 10.08 -18.54
CA GLU A 25 10.45 11.51 -18.51
C GLU A 25 9.98 11.96 -17.12
N VAL A 26 9.12 11.18 -16.46
CA VAL A 26 8.66 11.49 -15.09
C VAL A 26 9.81 11.37 -14.09
N GLN A 27 10.69 10.40 -14.26
CA GLN A 27 11.90 10.25 -13.44
C GLN A 27 12.80 11.49 -13.58
N LEU A 28 13.14 11.90 -14.79
CA LEU A 28 13.97 13.08 -15.07
C LEU A 28 13.39 14.37 -14.46
N TYR A 29 12.06 14.52 -14.52
CA TYR A 29 11.38 15.66 -13.89
C TYR A 29 11.64 15.73 -12.38
N PHE A 30 11.50 14.61 -11.67
CA PHE A 30 11.70 14.57 -10.22
C PHE A 30 13.17 14.47 -9.78
N GLU A 31 14.10 14.18 -10.69
CA GLU A 31 15.55 14.27 -10.45
C GLU A 31 16.07 15.70 -10.56
N ASP A 32 15.38 16.58 -11.28
CA ASP A 32 15.70 18.01 -11.30
C ASP A 32 15.35 18.66 -9.97
N THR A 33 16.37 19.19 -9.28
CA THR A 33 16.21 19.78 -7.94
C THR A 33 15.39 21.07 -7.94
N GLN A 34 15.39 21.83 -9.04
CA GLN A 34 14.60 23.07 -9.16
C GLN A 34 13.13 22.72 -9.34
N LEU A 35 12.80 21.78 -10.24
CA LEU A 35 11.43 21.31 -10.45
C LEU A 35 10.88 20.62 -9.20
N LEU A 36 11.69 19.78 -8.56
CA LEU A 36 11.31 19.10 -7.32
C LEU A 36 10.96 20.10 -6.21
N SER A 37 11.69 21.21 -6.09
CA SER A 37 11.44 22.24 -5.07
C SER A 37 10.10 22.97 -5.25
N GLN A 38 9.53 22.95 -6.45
CA GLN A 38 8.23 23.57 -6.80
C GLN A 38 7.06 22.62 -6.58
N CYS A 39 7.32 21.32 -6.40
CA CYS A 39 6.26 20.34 -6.18
C CYS A 39 5.62 20.51 -4.79
N ALA A 40 4.31 20.23 -4.72
CA ALA A 40 3.65 20.04 -3.44
C ALA A 40 4.27 18.85 -2.71
N HIS A 41 4.62 19.00 -1.43
CA HIS A 41 5.35 18.01 -0.65
C HIS A 41 4.65 17.69 0.68
N THR A 42 4.68 16.44 1.08
CA THR A 42 4.31 15.99 2.42
C THR A 42 5.18 14.81 2.85
N GLN A 43 5.32 14.59 4.16
CA GLN A 43 6.10 13.48 4.69
C GLN A 43 5.49 12.88 5.94
N THR A 44 5.80 11.61 6.18
CA THR A 44 5.52 10.90 7.42
C THR A 44 6.76 10.20 7.92
N ALA A 45 6.92 10.07 9.25
CA ALA A 45 7.98 9.29 9.86
C ALA A 45 7.41 8.41 10.96
N GLU A 46 7.74 7.13 10.90
CA GLU A 46 7.24 6.12 11.85
C GLU A 46 8.39 5.24 12.37
N LYS A 47 8.33 4.86 13.63
CA LYS A 47 9.19 3.80 14.17
C LYS A 47 8.60 2.44 13.79
N ALA A 48 9.34 1.64 13.02
CA ALA A 48 8.90 0.32 12.58
C ALA A 48 10.01 -0.72 12.73
N ARG A 49 9.72 -1.82 13.39
CA ARG A 49 10.56 -3.03 13.46
C ARG A 49 12.05 -2.76 13.79
N GLY A 50 12.32 -1.91 14.78
CA GLY A 50 13.68 -1.60 15.21
C GLY A 50 14.43 -0.59 14.33
N GLY A 51 13.72 0.17 13.51
CA GLY A 51 14.25 1.25 12.68
C GLY A 51 13.29 2.43 12.60
N VAL A 52 13.67 3.41 11.80
CA VAL A 52 12.84 4.57 11.42
C VAL A 52 12.53 4.46 9.94
N GLU A 53 11.27 4.57 9.59
CA GLU A 53 10.80 4.63 8.21
C GLU A 53 10.27 6.04 7.94
N LYS A 54 10.92 6.76 7.01
CA LYS A 54 10.51 8.07 6.51
C LYS A 54 9.93 7.90 5.11
N ARG A 55 8.72 8.39 4.91
CA ARG A 55 8.05 8.40 3.59
C ARG A 55 7.81 9.84 3.19
N GLU A 56 8.27 10.19 2.01
CA GLU A 56 8.14 11.49 1.40
C GLU A 56 7.31 11.35 0.12
N TYR A 57 6.45 12.33 -0.15
CA TYR A 57 5.56 12.37 -1.30
C TYR A 57 5.64 13.73 -1.95
N TRP A 58 5.82 13.75 -3.25
CA TRP A 58 5.80 14.96 -4.08
C TRP A 58 4.73 14.79 -5.17
N GLN A 59 4.05 15.86 -5.49
CA GLN A 59 3.04 15.91 -6.53
C GLN A 59 3.13 17.22 -7.28
N THR A 60 2.91 17.18 -8.60
CA THR A 60 2.76 18.36 -9.45
C THR A 60 1.66 18.14 -10.47
N ASP A 61 0.96 19.21 -10.83
CA ASP A 61 0.00 19.29 -11.93
C ASP A 61 0.59 20.01 -13.17
N ASP A 62 1.84 20.46 -13.08
CA ASP A 62 2.59 20.93 -14.23
C ASP A 62 3.01 19.76 -15.12
N ILE A 63 2.10 19.30 -15.97
CA ILE A 63 2.25 18.17 -16.90
C ILE A 63 2.06 18.58 -18.37
N ALA A 64 2.07 19.90 -18.67
CA ALA A 64 1.88 20.38 -20.02
C ALA A 64 2.98 19.93 -20.99
N TRP A 65 4.19 19.77 -20.46
CA TRP A 65 5.39 19.31 -21.15
C TRP A 65 5.37 17.81 -21.49
N LEU A 66 4.52 17.00 -20.85
CA LEU A 66 4.49 15.53 -20.98
C LEU A 66 3.72 15.13 -22.27
N PRO A 67 4.40 14.63 -23.34
CA PRO A 67 3.72 14.32 -24.62
C PRO A 67 2.68 13.21 -24.47
N GLN A 68 2.98 12.19 -23.63
CA GLN A 68 2.16 11.01 -23.45
C GLN A 68 0.89 11.28 -22.62
N ARG A 69 0.71 12.49 -22.06
CA ARG A 69 -0.49 12.82 -21.26
C ARG A 69 -1.80 12.56 -22.00
N LYS A 70 -1.79 12.72 -23.33
CA LYS A 70 -2.97 12.51 -24.20
C LYS A 70 -3.41 11.04 -24.24
N ASN A 71 -2.52 10.11 -23.91
CA ASN A 71 -2.79 8.68 -23.91
C ASN A 71 -3.49 8.21 -22.63
N TRP A 72 -3.57 9.09 -21.62
CA TRP A 72 -4.14 8.78 -20.31
C TRP A 72 -5.36 9.66 -20.06
N ALA A 73 -6.54 9.04 -20.11
CA ALA A 73 -7.79 9.76 -19.92
C ALA A 73 -7.84 10.42 -18.53
N GLY A 74 -8.06 11.76 -18.54
CA GLY A 74 -8.20 12.51 -17.29
C GLY A 74 -6.91 12.67 -16.47
N LEU A 75 -5.72 12.45 -17.05
CA LEU A 75 -4.44 12.70 -16.37
C LEU A 75 -4.33 14.17 -15.95
N LYS A 76 -4.19 14.42 -14.64
CA LYS A 76 -4.09 15.76 -14.06
C LYS A 76 -2.79 16.00 -13.33
N SER A 77 -2.14 14.96 -12.80
CA SER A 77 -0.93 15.12 -12.02
C SER A 77 0.01 13.93 -12.13
N ILE A 78 1.28 14.17 -11.83
CA ILE A 78 2.30 13.15 -11.60
C ILE A 78 2.79 13.24 -10.16
N ALA A 79 3.26 12.13 -9.61
CA ALA A 79 3.75 12.08 -8.24
C ALA A 79 4.98 11.17 -8.11
N MET A 80 5.78 11.45 -7.08
CA MET A 80 6.89 10.61 -6.65
C MET A 80 6.76 10.28 -5.18
N THR A 81 7.14 9.06 -4.81
CA THR A 81 7.36 8.69 -3.41
C THR A 81 8.80 8.29 -3.18
N ARG A 82 9.34 8.66 -2.03
CA ARG A 82 10.64 8.18 -1.55
C ARG A 82 10.47 7.59 -0.17
N ASN A 83 10.71 6.29 -0.06
CA ASN A 83 10.66 5.58 1.20
C ASN A 83 12.08 5.31 1.68
N THR A 84 12.45 5.86 2.82
CA THR A 84 13.76 5.72 3.44
C THR A 84 13.62 4.92 4.73
N VAL A 85 14.24 3.74 4.78
CA VAL A 85 14.25 2.88 5.96
C VAL A 85 15.65 2.86 6.56
N THR A 86 15.77 3.32 7.81
CA THR A 86 17.03 3.31 8.57
C THR A 86 16.97 2.24 9.65
N LYS A 87 17.85 1.23 9.58
CA LYS A 87 17.99 0.15 10.57
C LYS A 87 19.45 -0.05 10.92
N GLN A 88 19.78 -0.03 12.20
CA GLN A 88 21.14 -0.31 12.70
C GLN A 88 22.23 0.51 11.97
N GLY A 89 21.93 1.76 11.62
CA GLY A 89 22.85 2.63 10.89
C GLY A 89 22.86 2.43 9.36
N ALA A 90 22.30 1.36 8.84
CA ALA A 90 22.14 1.16 7.40
C ALA A 90 20.85 1.85 6.90
N GLN A 91 20.93 2.45 5.72
CA GLN A 91 19.83 3.15 5.09
C GLN A 91 19.50 2.52 3.74
N THR A 92 18.23 2.23 3.53
CA THR A 92 17.69 1.77 2.24
C THR A 92 16.71 2.80 1.73
N VAL A 93 16.84 3.21 0.47
CA VAL A 93 15.98 4.18 -0.19
C VAL A 93 15.28 3.50 -1.37
N GLU A 94 13.98 3.63 -1.44
CA GLU A 94 13.16 3.19 -2.57
C GLU A 94 12.38 4.38 -3.12
N THR A 95 12.48 4.62 -4.43
CA THR A 95 11.73 5.67 -5.13
C THR A 95 10.75 5.04 -6.11
N ARG A 96 9.52 5.59 -6.19
CA ARG A 96 8.48 5.16 -7.13
C ARG A 96 7.77 6.37 -7.70
N TYR A 97 7.35 6.25 -8.96
CA TYR A 97 6.66 7.30 -9.72
C TYR A 97 5.24 6.89 -10.04
N PHE A 98 4.34 7.88 -10.13
CA PHE A 98 2.91 7.66 -10.33
C PHE A 98 2.34 8.70 -11.28
N ILE A 99 1.29 8.30 -12.01
CA ILE A 99 0.39 9.18 -12.72
C ILE A 99 -0.99 9.14 -12.07
N SER A 100 -1.72 10.26 -12.10
CA SER A 100 -3.01 10.33 -11.42
C SER A 100 -4.01 11.26 -12.13
N SER A 101 -5.29 10.90 -12.07
CA SER A 101 -6.41 11.78 -12.40
C SER A 101 -6.81 12.70 -11.25
N LEU A 102 -6.26 12.50 -10.05
CA LEU A 102 -6.48 13.40 -8.91
C LEU A 102 -5.88 14.78 -9.19
N PRO A 103 -6.55 15.86 -8.76
CA PRO A 103 -5.98 17.20 -8.79
C PRO A 103 -4.77 17.30 -7.82
N LEU A 104 -4.12 18.46 -7.83
CA LEU A 104 -2.99 18.73 -6.94
C LEU A 104 -3.45 18.77 -5.47
N GLU A 105 -3.38 17.61 -4.82
CA GLU A 105 -3.66 17.43 -3.40
C GLU A 105 -2.74 16.32 -2.86
N VAL A 106 -1.53 16.70 -2.49
CA VAL A 106 -0.45 15.77 -2.11
C VAL A 106 -0.79 14.86 -0.93
N LYS A 107 -1.64 15.30 0.00
CA LYS A 107 -2.10 14.46 1.13
C LYS A 107 -3.07 13.36 0.67
N GLU A 108 -3.90 13.66 -0.31
CA GLU A 108 -4.84 12.70 -0.90
C GLU A 108 -4.09 11.60 -1.66
N ILE A 109 -3.14 11.99 -2.51
CA ILE A 109 -2.31 11.04 -3.25
C ILE A 109 -1.47 10.16 -2.31
N ALA A 110 -0.92 10.74 -1.24
CA ALA A 110 -0.18 10.01 -0.21
C ALA A 110 -1.08 8.97 0.49
N ARG A 111 -2.35 9.33 0.78
CA ARG A 111 -3.36 8.42 1.35
C ARG A 111 -3.71 7.30 0.38
N ALA A 112 -3.93 7.61 -0.90
CA ALA A 112 -4.26 6.63 -1.93
C ALA A 112 -3.13 5.61 -2.12
N ILE A 113 -1.88 6.08 -2.25
CA ILE A 113 -0.70 5.22 -2.39
C ILE A 113 -0.52 4.35 -1.14
N ARG A 114 -0.68 4.92 0.06
CA ARG A 114 -0.57 4.18 1.31
C ARG A 114 -1.68 3.13 1.46
N GLY A 115 -2.90 3.46 1.05
CA GLY A 115 -4.05 2.55 1.05
C GLY A 115 -3.82 1.32 0.18
N HIS A 116 -3.23 1.49 -0.99
CA HIS A 116 -2.87 0.37 -1.87
C HIS A 116 -1.91 -0.63 -1.19
N TRP A 117 -0.87 -0.13 -0.52
CA TRP A 117 0.05 -0.96 0.27
C TRP A 117 -0.61 -1.71 1.43
N MET A 118 -1.63 -1.11 2.02
CA MET A 118 -2.40 -1.80 3.07
C MET A 118 -3.16 -3.00 2.51
N VAL A 119 -3.70 -2.89 1.28
CA VAL A 119 -4.37 -4.00 0.59
C VAL A 119 -3.39 -5.12 0.26
N GLU A 120 -2.20 -4.79 -0.29
CA GLU A 120 -1.16 -5.79 -0.55
C GLU A 120 -0.71 -6.50 0.74
N SER A 121 -0.49 -5.75 1.82
CA SER A 121 -0.16 -6.32 3.13
C SER A 121 -1.28 -7.23 3.66
N TYR A 122 -2.54 -6.89 3.38
CA TYR A 122 -3.69 -7.71 3.78
C TYR A 122 -3.69 -9.05 3.04
N HIS A 123 -3.50 -9.04 1.72
CA HIS A 123 -3.39 -10.25 0.90
C HIS A 123 -2.18 -11.09 1.32
N TRP A 124 -1.01 -10.48 1.52
CA TRP A 124 0.17 -11.19 2.02
C TRP A 124 -0.12 -11.97 3.32
N HIS A 125 -0.89 -11.39 4.25
CA HIS A 125 -1.25 -12.09 5.47
C HIS A 125 -2.21 -13.27 5.22
N LEU A 126 -3.13 -13.16 4.27
CA LEU A 126 -4.00 -14.28 3.88
C LEU A 126 -3.15 -15.43 3.30
N ASP A 127 -2.21 -15.13 2.42
CA ASP A 127 -1.38 -16.13 1.74
C ASP A 127 -0.36 -16.76 2.69
N VAL A 128 0.42 -15.95 3.42
CA VAL A 128 1.52 -16.44 4.24
C VAL A 128 1.05 -16.91 5.63
N THR A 129 0.17 -16.15 6.29
CA THR A 129 -0.27 -16.48 7.65
C THR A 129 -1.38 -17.51 7.66
N PHE A 130 -2.33 -17.41 6.73
CA PHE A 130 -3.49 -18.30 6.64
C PHE A 130 -3.36 -19.36 5.54
N ARG A 131 -2.31 -19.33 4.73
CA ARG A 131 -2.03 -20.26 3.62
C ARG A 131 -3.22 -20.36 2.65
N GLU A 132 -3.77 -19.21 2.24
CA GLU A 132 -4.94 -19.19 1.36
C GLU A 132 -4.64 -19.83 0.02
N ASP A 133 -3.48 -19.54 -0.59
CA ASP A 133 -3.04 -20.11 -1.88
C ASP A 133 -2.80 -21.62 -1.82
N ALA A 134 -2.53 -22.17 -0.63
CA ALA A 134 -2.37 -23.60 -0.44
C ALA A 134 -3.71 -24.34 -0.24
N ASN A 135 -4.84 -23.64 -0.35
CA ASN A 135 -6.16 -24.24 -0.19
C ASN A 135 -6.50 -25.15 -1.39
N ARG A 136 -6.80 -26.41 -1.11
CA ARG A 136 -7.18 -27.44 -2.10
C ARG A 136 -8.65 -27.82 -2.04
N THR A 137 -9.49 -27.00 -1.44
CA THR A 137 -10.94 -27.26 -1.37
C THR A 137 -11.54 -27.17 -2.77
N LEU A 138 -12.06 -28.28 -3.27
CA LEU A 138 -12.63 -28.39 -4.63
C LEU A 138 -14.06 -27.85 -4.70
N GLU A 139 -14.81 -27.93 -3.62
CA GLU A 139 -16.18 -27.43 -3.53
C GLU A 139 -16.15 -25.89 -3.44
N LYS A 140 -16.78 -25.22 -4.42
CA LYS A 140 -16.70 -23.75 -4.57
C LYS A 140 -17.29 -22.99 -3.39
N GLN A 141 -18.43 -23.43 -2.85
CA GLN A 141 -19.09 -22.76 -1.74
C GLN A 141 -18.27 -22.91 -0.44
N ALA A 142 -17.69 -24.08 -0.21
CA ALA A 142 -16.80 -24.29 0.94
C ALA A 142 -15.52 -23.46 0.83
N ALA A 143 -14.94 -23.35 -0.36
CA ALA A 143 -13.77 -22.49 -0.62
C ALA A 143 -14.10 -21.02 -0.36
N PHE A 144 -15.24 -20.54 -0.83
CA PHE A 144 -15.72 -19.17 -0.60
C PHE A 144 -15.96 -18.89 0.88
N ASN A 145 -16.66 -19.79 1.58
CA ASN A 145 -16.93 -19.65 3.02
C ASN A 145 -15.62 -19.63 3.83
N LEU A 146 -14.66 -20.49 3.48
CA LEU A 146 -13.35 -20.53 4.14
C LEU A 146 -12.56 -19.23 3.92
N ASN A 147 -12.66 -18.63 2.73
CA ASN A 147 -12.06 -17.30 2.46
C ASN A 147 -12.66 -16.23 3.36
N ILE A 148 -13.99 -16.18 3.52
CA ILE A 148 -14.67 -15.25 4.42
C ILE A 148 -14.18 -15.44 5.86
N ILE A 149 -14.14 -16.69 6.34
CA ILE A 149 -13.68 -17.00 7.70
C ILE A 149 -12.25 -16.53 7.93
N ARG A 150 -11.34 -16.75 6.96
CA ARG A 150 -9.96 -16.27 7.04
C ARG A 150 -9.87 -14.75 7.14
N LYS A 151 -10.69 -14.03 6.35
CA LYS A 151 -10.76 -12.57 6.37
C LYS A 151 -11.27 -12.03 7.71
N LEU A 152 -12.31 -12.64 8.26
CA LEU A 152 -12.83 -12.30 9.58
C LEU A 152 -11.79 -12.57 10.67
N ALA A 153 -11.13 -13.74 10.64
CA ALA A 153 -10.08 -14.09 11.58
C ALA A 153 -8.88 -13.14 11.50
N LEU A 154 -8.48 -12.73 10.29
CA LEU A 154 -7.42 -11.73 10.10
C LEU A 154 -7.81 -10.38 10.70
N HIS A 155 -9.05 -9.95 10.48
CA HIS A 155 -9.57 -8.70 11.04
C HIS A 155 -9.56 -8.74 12.57
N ALA A 156 -10.12 -9.78 13.17
CA ALA A 156 -10.12 -9.99 14.61
C ALA A 156 -8.71 -10.01 15.21
N LEU A 157 -7.75 -10.70 14.56
CA LEU A 157 -6.34 -10.70 14.98
C LEU A 157 -5.66 -9.33 14.90
N LYS A 158 -6.08 -8.47 13.97
CA LYS A 158 -5.55 -7.09 13.89
C LYS A 158 -6.04 -6.23 15.05
N LEU A 159 -7.29 -6.38 15.43
CA LEU A 159 -7.91 -5.62 16.53
C LEU A 159 -7.53 -6.15 17.90
N PHE A 160 -7.33 -7.47 18.05
CA PHE A 160 -7.11 -8.11 19.33
C PHE A 160 -5.64 -8.04 19.77
N GLU A 161 -5.40 -7.59 21.02
CA GLU A 161 -4.07 -7.58 21.62
C GLU A 161 -3.96 -8.69 22.70
N VAL A 162 -2.88 -9.48 22.61
CA VAL A 162 -2.54 -10.54 23.54
C VAL A 162 -1.49 -10.04 24.53
N GLY A 163 -1.93 -9.70 25.75
CA GLY A 163 -1.05 -9.14 26.78
C GLY A 163 -0.71 -7.66 26.53
N ASN A 164 0.32 -7.17 27.20
CA ASN A 164 0.68 -5.74 27.19
C ASN A 164 1.66 -5.35 26.08
N ASN A 165 2.20 -6.30 25.34
CA ASN A 165 3.15 -6.03 24.27
C ASN A 165 2.55 -6.38 22.91
N PRO A 166 2.77 -5.54 21.88
CA PRO A 166 2.27 -5.81 20.54
C PRO A 166 2.95 -7.06 19.96
N LEU A 167 2.15 -8.07 19.63
CA LEU A 167 2.61 -9.31 19.02
C LEU A 167 2.40 -9.26 17.49
N SER A 168 3.28 -9.94 16.74
CA SER A 168 3.02 -10.19 15.31
C SER A 168 1.76 -11.07 15.14
N LEU A 169 1.04 -10.92 14.03
CA LEU A 169 -0.17 -11.71 13.72
C LEU A 169 0.06 -13.22 13.84
N ARG A 170 1.24 -13.71 13.41
CA ARG A 170 1.63 -15.11 13.56
C ARG A 170 1.70 -15.53 15.03
N LYS A 171 2.30 -14.70 15.89
CA LYS A 171 2.39 -14.97 17.34
C LYS A 171 1.02 -14.86 18.01
N LYS A 172 0.19 -13.88 17.65
CA LYS A 172 -1.20 -13.77 18.14
C LYS A 172 -1.99 -15.03 17.81
N ARG A 173 -1.96 -15.47 16.55
CA ARG A 173 -2.63 -16.70 16.11
C ARG A 173 -2.16 -17.92 16.90
N PHE A 174 -0.85 -18.06 17.12
CA PHE A 174 -0.30 -19.16 17.91
C PHE A 174 -0.80 -19.11 19.37
N ALA A 175 -0.69 -17.95 20.03
CA ALA A 175 -1.12 -17.77 21.42
C ALA A 175 -2.62 -18.06 21.63
N ILE A 176 -3.47 -17.65 20.70
CA ILE A 176 -4.91 -17.92 20.74
C ILE A 176 -5.18 -19.41 20.50
N GLY A 177 -4.49 -20.03 19.55
CA GLY A 177 -4.67 -21.45 19.24
C GLY A 177 -4.18 -22.39 20.34
N THR A 178 -3.19 -21.98 21.15
CA THR A 178 -2.70 -22.76 22.30
C THR A 178 -3.56 -22.61 23.55
N ASN A 179 -4.31 -21.52 23.68
CA ASN A 179 -5.20 -21.29 24.82
C ASN A 179 -6.50 -20.60 24.36
N PRO A 180 -7.37 -21.32 23.60
CA PRO A 180 -8.57 -20.74 23.03
C PRO A 180 -9.57 -20.25 24.09
N GLU A 181 -9.75 -20.98 25.18
CA GLU A 181 -10.70 -20.64 26.25
C GLU A 181 -10.41 -19.26 26.84
N LYS A 182 -9.15 -18.92 27.01
CA LYS A 182 -8.73 -17.61 27.53
C LYS A 182 -9.00 -16.43 26.60
N HIS A 183 -9.05 -16.67 25.30
CA HIS A 183 -9.02 -15.59 24.31
C HIS A 183 -10.27 -15.48 23.46
N LEU A 184 -11.00 -16.58 23.20
CA LEU A 184 -12.15 -16.60 22.30
C LEU A 184 -13.28 -15.69 22.75
N GLU A 185 -13.64 -15.71 24.02
CA GLU A 185 -14.70 -14.86 24.54
C GLU A 185 -14.41 -13.37 24.30
N ARG A 186 -13.18 -12.95 24.54
CA ARG A 186 -12.73 -11.58 24.31
C ARG A 186 -12.68 -11.19 22.83
N ILE A 187 -12.40 -12.15 21.93
CA ILE A 187 -12.37 -11.93 20.48
C ILE A 187 -13.79 -11.82 19.92
N LEU A 188 -14.73 -12.58 20.46
CA LEU A 188 -16.13 -12.56 20.02
C LEU A 188 -16.87 -11.30 20.45
N LEU A 189 -16.31 -10.52 21.39
CA LEU A 189 -16.84 -9.25 21.87
C LEU A 189 -16.26 -8.02 21.14
N LEU A 190 -15.36 -8.23 20.14
CA LEU A 190 -14.81 -7.17 19.28
C LEU A 190 -15.80 -6.77 18.18
#